data_0a194ec7f8eca64cf0e3901bde720f0b
#
_entry.id   0a194ec7f8eca64cf0e3901bde720f0b
#
_cell.length_a   1.000
_cell.length_b   1.000
_cell.length_c   1.000
_cell.angle_alpha   90.00
_cell.angle_beta   90.00
_cell.angle_gamma   90.00
#
_symmetry.space_group_name_H-M   'P 1'
#
loop_
_entity.id
_entity.type
_entity.pdbx_description
1 polymer ?
#
loop_
_entity_poly.entity_id
_entity_poly.type
_entity_poly.pdbx_seq_one_letter_code
_entity_poly.pdbx_strand_id
1 'polypeptide(L)'
;MSEFREIITKAVVGKGRQYMKTTHNCAPNHNPTSILGCWVINHSYEARKNGKFVTVDGYYDINTWYSFDDNTKTEVVTERVNYSDNVKVGYRDKNFSGEDLEIIARVVQHPNCLEAAISPSGTDLVVTVEREFLTEVVGETKICVNVNPDGCEEDDSTFEVDDDEFEELDPHFIVDIEEE
;
A
#
# COMPACT_ATOMS: atom_id res chain seq x y z
N MET A 1 -45.18 -9.47 -9.93
CA MET A 1 -44.36 -10.64 -9.45
C MET A 1 -42.91 -10.24 -9.51
N SER A 2 -42.17 -10.37 -8.43
CA SER A 2 -40.72 -10.14 -8.45
C SER A 2 -40.02 -11.28 -9.18
N GLU A 3 -39.29 -10.96 -10.23
CA GLU A 3 -38.45 -11.91 -10.98
C GLU A 3 -37.06 -11.88 -10.42
N PHE A 4 -36.52 -13.05 -10.06
CA PHE A 4 -35.13 -13.19 -9.61
C PHE A 4 -34.28 -13.82 -10.72
N ARG A 5 -33.08 -13.30 -10.89
CA ARG A 5 -32.07 -13.87 -11.79
C ARG A 5 -30.78 -14.18 -11.05
N GLU A 6 -30.17 -15.30 -11.41
CA GLU A 6 -28.84 -15.62 -10.96
C GLU A 6 -27.81 -14.97 -11.88
N ILE A 7 -26.82 -14.30 -11.30
CA ILE A 7 -25.71 -13.66 -12.01
C ILE A 7 -24.40 -14.25 -11.49
N ILE A 8 -23.50 -14.59 -12.41
CA ILE A 8 -22.11 -14.89 -12.08
C ILE A 8 -21.32 -13.60 -12.31
N THR A 9 -20.60 -13.18 -11.30
CA THR A 9 -19.81 -11.95 -11.32
C THR A 9 -18.53 -12.09 -10.50
N LYS A 10 -17.54 -11.23 -10.75
CA LYS A 10 -16.39 -11.08 -9.87
C LYS A 10 -16.77 -10.20 -8.69
N ALA A 11 -16.42 -10.66 -7.49
CA ALA A 11 -16.65 -9.92 -6.25
C ALA A 11 -15.50 -10.10 -5.28
N VAL A 12 -15.39 -9.20 -4.31
CA VAL A 12 -14.46 -9.36 -3.20
C VAL A 12 -15.01 -10.43 -2.25
N VAL A 13 -14.45 -11.62 -2.33
CA VAL A 13 -14.88 -12.80 -1.57
C VAL A 13 -14.18 -12.92 -0.22
N GLY A 14 -13.03 -12.24 -0.06
CA GLY A 14 -12.28 -12.23 1.19
C GLY A 14 -11.52 -10.93 1.41
N LYS A 15 -11.36 -10.54 2.67
CA LYS A 15 -10.59 -9.37 3.09
C LYS A 15 -9.71 -9.70 4.29
N GLY A 16 -8.56 -9.06 4.34
CA GLY A 16 -7.66 -9.10 5.49
C GLY A 16 -6.99 -7.75 5.69
N ARG A 17 -6.65 -7.45 6.93
CA ARG A 17 -5.90 -6.27 7.32
C ARG A 17 -4.88 -6.66 8.38
N GLN A 18 -3.65 -6.20 8.24
CA GLN A 18 -2.57 -6.51 9.15
C GLN A 18 -1.68 -5.31 9.35
N TYR A 19 -1.57 -4.88 10.61
CA TYR A 19 -0.58 -3.94 11.09
C TYR A 19 0.64 -4.71 11.59
N MET A 20 1.83 -4.25 11.20
CA MET A 20 3.11 -4.81 11.60
C MET A 20 3.99 -3.74 12.21
N LYS A 21 4.66 -4.10 13.31
CA LYS A 21 5.68 -3.31 13.96
C LYS A 21 6.90 -4.18 14.13
N THR A 22 8.04 -3.76 13.57
CA THR A 22 9.29 -4.52 13.59
C THR A 22 10.45 -3.63 14.00
N THR A 23 11.40 -4.19 14.75
CA THR A 23 12.59 -3.48 15.21
C THR A 23 13.81 -4.06 14.50
N HIS A 24 14.68 -3.19 14.01
CA HIS A 24 15.88 -3.50 13.26
C HIS A 24 17.10 -2.88 13.91
N ASN A 25 18.22 -3.61 13.85
CA ASN A 25 19.51 -3.10 14.24
C ASN A 25 20.27 -2.65 12.98
N CYS A 26 20.64 -1.39 12.93
CA CYS A 26 21.47 -0.85 11.87
C CYS A 26 22.88 -0.63 12.42
N ALA A 27 23.90 -1.19 11.76
CA ALA A 27 25.28 -1.08 12.20
C ALA A 27 25.94 0.12 11.48
N PRO A 28 26.17 1.25 12.20
CA PRO A 28 26.88 2.39 11.65
C PRO A 28 28.39 2.13 11.58
N ASN A 29 29.11 2.88 10.73
CA ASN A 29 30.58 2.77 10.62
C ASN A 29 31.31 3.36 11.85
N HIS A 30 30.65 4.25 12.56
CA HIS A 30 31.19 4.94 13.74
C HIS A 30 30.20 4.85 14.89
N ASN A 31 30.71 4.81 16.11
CA ASN A 31 29.85 4.81 17.31
C ASN A 31 29.01 6.10 17.33
N PRO A 32 27.68 6.00 17.32
CA PRO A 32 26.81 7.16 17.28
C PRO A 32 26.84 7.94 18.60
N THR A 33 26.87 9.26 18.48
CA THR A 33 26.71 10.19 19.61
C THR A 33 25.25 10.61 19.76
N SER A 34 24.58 10.93 18.63
CA SER A 34 23.14 11.25 18.61
C SER A 34 22.50 10.91 17.26
N ILE A 35 21.20 10.71 17.28
CA ILE A 35 20.40 10.52 16.06
C ILE A 35 19.82 11.86 15.65
N LEU A 36 20.01 12.22 14.37
CA LEU A 36 19.55 13.47 13.78
C LEU A 36 18.27 13.31 12.98
N GLY A 37 18.05 12.11 12.43
CA GLY A 37 16.84 11.77 11.69
C GLY A 37 16.82 10.32 11.25
N CYS A 38 15.62 9.81 11.01
CA CYS A 38 15.40 8.47 10.47
C CYS A 38 14.20 8.48 9.52
N TRP A 39 14.35 7.85 8.36
CA TRP A 39 13.27 7.74 7.38
C TRP A 39 13.40 6.46 6.58
N VAL A 40 12.28 6.02 6.00
CA VAL A 40 12.19 4.81 5.18
C VAL A 40 11.92 5.19 3.74
N ILE A 41 12.65 4.59 2.81
CA ILE A 41 12.57 4.83 1.37
C ILE A 41 12.58 3.52 0.58
N ASN A 42 12.41 3.59 -0.73
CA ASN A 42 12.53 2.48 -1.67
C ASN A 42 11.63 1.27 -1.33
N HIS A 43 10.43 1.53 -0.82
CA HIS A 43 9.48 0.46 -0.52
C HIS A 43 8.95 -0.19 -1.80
N SER A 44 9.08 -1.53 -1.87
CA SER A 44 8.49 -2.35 -2.93
C SER A 44 7.93 -3.63 -2.32
N TYR A 45 6.83 -4.14 -2.87
CA TYR A 45 6.20 -5.36 -2.38
C TYR A 45 5.42 -6.08 -3.48
N GLU A 46 5.21 -7.38 -3.26
CA GLU A 46 4.34 -8.26 -4.04
C GLU A 46 3.44 -9.06 -3.09
N ALA A 47 2.25 -9.41 -3.56
CA ALA A 47 1.31 -10.19 -2.77
C ALA A 47 0.94 -11.49 -3.49
N ARG A 48 0.84 -12.58 -2.73
CA ARG A 48 0.46 -13.90 -3.23
C ARG A 48 -0.46 -14.62 -2.26
N LYS A 49 -1.32 -15.46 -2.79
CA LYS A 49 -2.16 -16.32 -1.95
C LYS A 49 -1.33 -17.45 -1.33
N ASN A 50 -1.54 -17.69 -0.07
CA ASN A 50 -0.91 -18.76 0.68
C ASN A 50 -1.95 -19.41 1.64
N GLY A 51 -2.74 -20.34 1.12
CA GLY A 51 -3.80 -21.00 1.87
C GLY A 51 -4.85 -20.00 2.40
N LYS A 52 -4.93 -19.87 3.73
CA LYS A 52 -5.84 -18.91 4.41
C LYS A 52 -5.27 -17.51 4.59
N PHE A 53 -4.05 -17.29 4.10
CA PHE A 53 -3.34 -16.03 4.20
C PHE A 53 -3.09 -15.46 2.82
N VAL A 54 -2.89 -14.17 2.77
CA VAL A 54 -2.17 -13.48 1.70
C VAL A 54 -0.81 -13.14 2.25
N THR A 55 0.25 -13.66 1.62
CA THR A 55 1.62 -13.31 1.98
C THR A 55 2.03 -12.10 1.16
N VAL A 56 2.50 -11.06 1.85
CA VAL A 56 3.08 -9.85 1.26
C VAL A 56 4.58 -9.90 1.49
N ASP A 57 5.33 -10.14 0.43
CA ASP A 57 6.80 -10.13 0.44
C ASP A 57 7.28 -8.79 -0.09
N GLY A 58 8.24 -8.18 0.55
CA GLY A 58 8.74 -6.89 0.13
C GLY A 58 10.05 -6.50 0.78
N TYR A 59 10.50 -5.29 0.44
CA TYR A 59 11.67 -4.68 1.05
C TYR A 59 11.51 -3.17 1.17
N TYR A 60 12.31 -2.57 2.03
CA TYR A 60 12.49 -1.13 2.15
C TYR A 60 13.89 -0.83 2.67
N ASP A 61 14.34 0.39 2.48
CA ASP A 61 15.60 0.88 2.99
C ASP A 61 15.35 1.85 4.16
N ILE A 62 16.00 1.59 5.28
CA ILE A 62 16.04 2.48 6.45
C ILE A 62 17.27 3.36 6.32
N ASN A 63 17.07 4.67 6.31
CA ASN A 63 18.14 5.66 6.36
C ASN A 63 18.13 6.33 7.72
N THR A 64 19.23 6.22 8.46
CA THR A 64 19.40 6.90 9.74
C THR A 64 20.57 7.86 9.66
N TRP A 65 20.28 9.13 9.85
CA TRP A 65 21.27 10.19 9.95
C TRP A 65 21.67 10.39 11.40
N TYR A 66 22.94 10.25 11.69
CA TYR A 66 23.49 10.31 13.03
C TYR A 66 24.76 11.14 13.08
N SER A 67 25.10 11.60 14.28
CA SER A 67 26.37 12.27 14.58
C SER A 67 27.33 11.33 15.31
N PHE A 68 28.61 11.57 15.18
CA PHE A 68 29.70 10.88 15.88
C PHE A 68 30.84 11.84 16.21
N ASP A 69 31.90 11.37 16.87
CA ASP A 69 33.00 12.19 17.37
C ASP A 69 32.50 13.42 18.15
N ASP A 70 31.75 13.17 19.24
CA ASP A 70 31.17 14.20 20.10
C ASP A 70 30.32 15.24 19.34
N ASN A 71 29.50 14.78 18.37
CA ASN A 71 28.65 15.59 17.51
C ASN A 71 29.40 16.53 16.53
N THR A 72 30.65 16.25 16.25
CA THR A 72 31.45 17.08 15.30
C THR A 72 31.33 16.61 13.85
N LYS A 73 30.92 15.36 13.64
CA LYS A 73 30.75 14.75 12.32
C LYS A 73 29.39 14.09 12.19
N THR A 74 28.92 13.96 10.97
CA THR A 74 27.65 13.30 10.65
C THR A 74 27.78 12.32 9.51
N GLU A 75 26.96 11.27 9.53
CA GLU A 75 26.88 10.27 8.47
C GLU A 75 25.46 9.72 8.37
N VAL A 76 25.11 9.15 7.21
CA VAL A 76 23.88 8.39 7.00
C VAL A 76 24.24 6.93 6.84
N VAL A 77 23.62 6.06 7.67
CA VAL A 77 23.65 4.62 7.47
C VAL A 77 22.37 4.19 6.77
N THR A 78 22.51 3.31 5.79
CA THR A 78 21.39 2.70 5.04
C THR A 78 21.37 1.22 5.30
N GLU A 79 20.23 0.69 5.76
CA GLU A 79 20.00 -0.73 5.97
C GLU A 79 18.82 -1.20 5.12
N ARG A 80 19.02 -2.21 4.27
CA ARG A 80 17.93 -2.85 3.52
C ARG A 80 17.28 -3.94 4.34
N VAL A 81 15.98 -3.82 4.53
CA VAL A 81 15.14 -4.78 5.24
C VAL A 81 14.25 -5.50 4.23
N ASN A 82 14.38 -6.85 4.19
CA ASN A 82 13.41 -7.70 3.50
C ASN A 82 12.41 -8.22 4.54
N TYR A 83 11.14 -8.30 4.15
CA TYR A 83 10.08 -8.79 5.02
C TYR A 83 9.12 -9.71 4.29
N SER A 84 8.40 -10.53 5.06
CA SER A 84 7.34 -11.41 4.60
C SER A 84 6.21 -11.38 5.64
N ASP A 85 5.12 -10.72 5.29
CA ASP A 85 3.98 -10.54 6.18
C ASP A 85 2.83 -11.44 5.76
N ASN A 86 2.27 -12.18 6.71
CA ASN A 86 1.11 -13.04 6.47
C ASN A 86 -0.17 -12.34 6.95
N VAL A 87 -0.98 -11.89 6.02
CA VAL A 87 -2.26 -11.25 6.29
C VAL A 87 -3.36 -12.32 6.28
N LYS A 88 -4.00 -12.53 7.43
CA LYS A 88 -5.12 -13.47 7.54
C LYS A 88 -6.34 -12.94 6.80
N VAL A 89 -6.88 -13.74 5.87
CA VAL A 89 -8.06 -13.39 5.10
C VAL A 89 -9.31 -14.03 5.72
N GLY A 90 -10.31 -13.20 5.98
CA GLY A 90 -11.66 -13.63 6.31
C GLY A 90 -12.49 -13.75 5.04
N TYR A 91 -12.91 -14.96 4.69
CA TYR A 91 -13.81 -15.20 3.57
C TYR A 91 -15.26 -15.02 4.04
N ARG A 92 -16.02 -14.20 3.33
CA ARG A 92 -17.44 -13.92 3.63
C ARG A 92 -18.39 -14.64 2.69
N ASP A 93 -17.94 -14.93 1.48
CA ASP A 93 -18.72 -15.63 0.47
C ASP A 93 -18.39 -17.15 0.53
N LYS A 94 -19.43 -17.96 0.69
CA LYS A 94 -19.29 -19.43 0.70
C LYS A 94 -19.49 -20.04 -0.70
N ASN A 95 -19.98 -19.26 -1.64
CA ASN A 95 -20.37 -19.72 -2.98
C ASN A 95 -19.36 -19.36 -4.06
N PHE A 96 -18.18 -18.81 -3.67
CA PHE A 96 -17.18 -18.44 -4.65
C PHE A 96 -16.46 -19.67 -5.23
N SER A 97 -16.13 -19.60 -6.51
CA SER A 97 -15.27 -20.58 -7.17
C SER A 97 -13.81 -20.28 -6.83
N GLY A 98 -13.10 -21.32 -6.31
CA GLY A 98 -11.71 -21.17 -5.84
C GLY A 98 -10.63 -21.23 -6.91
N GLU A 99 -10.97 -21.34 -8.20
CA GLU A 99 -10.00 -21.67 -9.25
C GLU A 99 -9.25 -20.45 -9.81
N ASP A 100 -9.93 -19.31 -9.97
CA ASP A 100 -9.32 -18.07 -10.50
C ASP A 100 -9.47 -16.92 -9.49
N LEU A 101 -8.56 -16.86 -8.52
CA LEU A 101 -8.55 -15.81 -7.51
C LEU A 101 -7.51 -14.76 -7.84
N GLU A 102 -7.94 -13.51 -7.89
CA GLU A 102 -7.09 -12.34 -7.98
C GLU A 102 -6.79 -11.79 -6.59
N ILE A 103 -5.54 -11.51 -6.31
CA ILE A 103 -5.09 -10.96 -5.03
C ILE A 103 -4.73 -9.51 -5.22
N ILE A 104 -5.37 -8.66 -4.43
CA ILE A 104 -5.08 -7.22 -4.39
C ILE A 104 -4.55 -6.90 -3.00
N ALA A 105 -3.33 -6.37 -2.92
CA ALA A 105 -2.78 -5.83 -1.70
C ALA A 105 -2.56 -4.33 -1.85
N ARG A 106 -2.98 -3.58 -0.85
CA ARG A 106 -2.82 -2.13 -0.77
C ARG A 106 -2.12 -1.75 0.52
N VAL A 107 -1.19 -0.83 0.42
CA VAL A 107 -0.57 -0.23 1.60
C VAL A 107 -1.56 0.77 2.20
N VAL A 108 -1.93 0.54 3.45
CA VAL A 108 -2.71 1.49 4.27
C VAL A 108 -1.77 2.46 4.97
N GLN A 109 -0.68 1.89 5.54
CA GLN A 109 0.42 2.63 6.13
C GLN A 109 1.72 2.19 5.47
N HIS A 110 2.38 3.08 4.74
CA HIS A 110 3.71 2.81 4.21
C HIS A 110 4.70 2.58 5.34
N PRO A 111 5.74 1.75 5.12
CA PRO A 111 6.79 1.59 6.11
C PRO A 111 7.32 2.94 6.55
N ASN A 112 7.23 3.21 7.84
CA ASN A 112 7.59 4.47 8.46
C ASN A 112 8.38 4.24 9.74
N CYS A 113 9.40 5.07 9.98
CA CYS A 113 10.15 5.06 11.23
C CYS A 113 9.27 5.61 12.35
N LEU A 114 8.95 4.74 13.30
CA LEU A 114 8.21 5.11 14.50
C LEU A 114 9.14 5.62 15.60
N GLU A 115 10.30 4.97 15.75
CA GLU A 115 11.28 5.29 16.77
C GLU A 115 12.69 4.91 16.28
N ALA A 116 13.67 5.72 16.61
CA ALA A 116 15.08 5.42 16.41
C ALA A 116 15.84 5.76 17.70
N ALA A 117 16.65 4.82 18.17
CA ALA A 117 17.43 4.96 19.40
C ALA A 117 18.83 4.40 19.21
N ILE A 118 19.78 4.86 20.01
CA ILE A 118 21.10 4.25 20.12
C ILE A 118 20.97 3.03 21.04
N SER A 119 21.58 1.91 20.65
CA SER A 119 21.57 0.69 21.46
C SER A 119 22.21 0.92 22.84
N PRO A 120 21.86 0.11 23.84
CA PRO A 120 22.49 0.20 25.17
C PRO A 120 24.01 0.02 25.16
N SER A 121 24.54 -0.69 24.16
CA SER A 121 26.00 -0.83 23.95
C SER A 121 26.65 0.44 23.40
N GLY A 122 25.88 1.37 22.84
CA GLY A 122 26.39 2.59 22.20
C GLY A 122 27.00 2.39 20.82
N THR A 123 26.83 1.20 20.21
CA THR A 123 27.50 0.83 18.95
C THR A 123 26.55 0.79 17.77
N ASP A 124 25.26 0.49 18.02
CA ASP A 124 24.29 0.26 16.98
C ASP A 124 23.11 1.25 17.08
N LEU A 125 22.40 1.40 15.97
CA LEU A 125 21.16 2.14 15.88
C LEU A 125 20.00 1.16 15.84
N VAL A 126 19.04 1.32 16.75
CA VAL A 126 17.85 0.49 16.85
C VAL A 126 16.67 1.27 16.31
N VAL A 127 16.11 0.79 15.20
CA VAL A 127 15.03 1.47 14.50
C VAL A 127 13.77 0.61 14.51
N THR A 128 12.67 1.17 14.95
CA THR A 128 11.36 0.54 14.91
C THR A 128 10.56 1.11 13.74
N VAL A 129 10.13 0.21 12.86
CA VAL A 129 9.35 0.53 11.66
C VAL A 129 7.96 -0.07 11.78
N GLU A 130 6.95 0.72 11.46
CA GLU A 130 5.57 0.28 11.34
C GLU A 130 5.14 0.25 9.87
N ARG A 131 4.21 -0.66 9.55
CA ARG A 131 3.55 -0.73 8.25
C ARG A 131 2.21 -1.43 8.37
N GLU A 132 1.30 -1.16 7.45
CA GLU A 132 -0.01 -1.80 7.44
C GLU A 132 -0.48 -2.10 6.02
N PHE A 133 -1.02 -3.31 5.83
CA PHE A 133 -1.60 -3.77 4.58
C PHE A 133 -3.07 -4.11 4.71
N LEU A 134 -3.83 -3.77 3.68
CA LEU A 134 -5.15 -4.28 3.38
C LEU A 134 -5.04 -5.23 2.19
N THR A 135 -5.58 -6.43 2.34
CA THR A 135 -5.62 -7.42 1.25
C THR A 135 -7.05 -7.78 0.90
N GLU A 136 -7.32 -7.90 -0.39
CA GLU A 136 -8.60 -8.32 -0.94
C GLU A 136 -8.37 -9.52 -1.84
N VAL A 137 -9.27 -10.50 -1.73
CA VAL A 137 -9.32 -11.65 -2.63
C VAL A 137 -10.57 -11.49 -3.47
N VAL A 138 -10.39 -11.40 -4.79
CA VAL A 138 -11.46 -11.29 -5.77
C VAL A 138 -11.63 -12.63 -6.45
N GLY A 139 -12.86 -13.12 -6.49
CA GLY A 139 -13.20 -14.38 -7.14
C GLY A 139 -14.56 -14.33 -7.81
N GLU A 140 -14.84 -15.31 -8.65
CA GLU A 140 -16.17 -15.47 -9.22
C GLU A 140 -17.15 -15.99 -8.17
N THR A 141 -18.28 -15.33 -8.09
CA THR A 141 -19.37 -15.73 -7.20
C THR A 141 -20.71 -15.63 -7.90
N LYS A 142 -21.69 -16.33 -7.36
CA LYS A 142 -23.06 -16.38 -7.86
C LYS A 142 -23.97 -15.61 -6.93
N ILE A 143 -24.62 -14.59 -7.47
CA ILE A 143 -25.58 -13.79 -6.73
C ILE A 143 -26.97 -13.89 -7.35
N CYS A 144 -28.00 -13.79 -6.53
CA CYS A 144 -29.38 -13.70 -6.97
C CYS A 144 -29.84 -12.26 -6.85
N VAL A 145 -30.25 -11.67 -7.95
CA VAL A 145 -30.71 -10.29 -8.02
C VAL A 145 -32.20 -10.23 -8.33
N ASN A 146 -32.89 -9.28 -7.75
CA ASN A 146 -34.26 -8.97 -8.11
C ASN A 146 -34.23 -8.05 -9.34
N VAL A 147 -34.93 -8.47 -10.39
CA VAL A 147 -34.98 -7.72 -11.65
C VAL A 147 -36.07 -6.65 -11.52
N ASN A 148 -35.72 -5.41 -11.81
CA ASN A 148 -36.70 -4.35 -11.93
C ASN A 148 -37.49 -4.55 -13.23
N PRO A 149 -38.81 -4.78 -13.17
CA PRO A 149 -39.63 -5.02 -14.36
C PRO A 149 -39.71 -3.79 -15.30
N ASP A 150 -39.52 -2.61 -14.74
CA ASP A 150 -39.56 -1.37 -15.50
C ASP A 150 -38.22 -0.98 -16.15
N GLY A 151 -37.20 -1.84 -16.00
CA GLY A 151 -35.84 -1.58 -16.47
C GLY A 151 -35.06 -0.61 -15.58
N CYS A 152 -33.95 -0.12 -16.07
CA CYS A 152 -33.28 1.04 -15.51
C CYS A 152 -33.96 2.29 -16.11
N GLU A 153 -34.34 3.25 -15.30
CA GLU A 153 -34.64 4.58 -15.82
C GLU A 153 -33.39 5.01 -16.60
N GLU A 154 -33.55 5.25 -17.89
CA GLU A 154 -32.50 5.91 -18.65
C GLU A 154 -32.36 7.28 -18.02
N ASP A 155 -31.27 7.45 -17.27
CA ASP A 155 -30.87 8.77 -16.81
C ASP A 155 -30.49 9.55 -18.06
N ASP A 156 -31.50 10.25 -18.62
CA ASP A 156 -31.36 11.11 -19.80
C ASP A 156 -30.62 12.42 -19.42
N SER A 157 -29.76 12.33 -18.40
CA SER A 157 -28.71 13.30 -18.19
C SER A 157 -27.69 13.09 -19.32
N THR A 158 -28.06 13.58 -20.51
CA THR A 158 -27.06 14.00 -21.46
C THR A 158 -26.10 14.90 -20.69
N PHE A 159 -24.88 14.42 -20.47
CA PHE A 159 -23.79 15.31 -20.18
C PHE A 159 -23.70 16.23 -21.40
N GLU A 160 -24.49 17.30 -21.39
CA GLU A 160 -24.22 18.46 -22.21
C GLU A 160 -22.90 19.00 -21.65
N VAL A 161 -21.81 18.50 -22.20
CA VAL A 161 -20.52 19.18 -22.09
C VAL A 161 -20.75 20.46 -22.87
N ASP A 162 -20.88 21.57 -22.16
CA ASP A 162 -20.92 22.89 -22.75
C ASP A 162 -19.59 23.05 -23.48
N ASP A 163 -19.60 22.91 -24.81
CA ASP A 163 -18.41 23.06 -25.66
C ASP A 163 -17.80 24.47 -25.52
N ASP A 164 -18.56 25.40 -24.95
CA ASP A 164 -18.11 26.78 -24.71
C ASP A 164 -17.10 26.90 -23.55
N GLU A 165 -17.01 25.92 -22.62
CA GLU A 165 -16.00 25.93 -21.56
C GLU A 165 -14.58 25.55 -22.04
N PHE A 166 -14.45 24.95 -23.23
CA PHE A 166 -13.16 24.61 -23.80
C PHE A 166 -12.53 25.74 -24.64
N GLU A 167 -13.27 26.76 -25.01
CA GLU A 167 -12.76 27.88 -25.80
C GLU A 167 -11.94 28.89 -24.98
N GLU A 168 -11.98 28.84 -23.64
CA GLU A 168 -11.21 29.76 -22.78
C GLU A 168 -9.83 29.21 -22.34
N LEU A 169 -9.40 28.04 -22.82
CA LEU A 169 -8.03 27.60 -22.56
C LEU A 169 -7.07 28.34 -23.47
N ASP A 170 -6.38 29.33 -22.90
CA ASP A 170 -5.31 30.10 -23.55
C ASP A 170 -4.24 29.14 -24.15
N PRO A 171 -4.12 29.05 -25.47
CA PRO A 171 -3.15 28.16 -26.12
C PRO A 171 -1.69 28.54 -25.87
N HIS A 172 -1.43 29.66 -25.18
CA HIS A 172 -0.08 30.10 -24.81
C HIS A 172 0.36 29.64 -23.41
N PHE A 173 -0.40 28.77 -22.73
CA PHE A 173 -0.01 28.22 -21.43
C PHE A 173 1.04 27.09 -21.52
N ILE A 174 1.47 26.73 -22.70
CA ILE A 174 2.64 25.86 -22.88
C ILE A 174 3.88 26.75 -22.74
N VAL A 175 4.45 26.75 -21.57
CA VAL A 175 5.73 27.38 -21.29
C VAL A 175 6.79 26.63 -22.09
N ASP A 176 7.44 27.30 -23.01
CA ASP A 176 8.65 26.87 -23.73
C ASP A 176 9.70 26.46 -22.68
N ILE A 177 9.99 25.17 -22.59
CA ILE A 177 11.19 24.70 -21.91
C ILE A 177 12.32 24.93 -22.93
N GLU A 178 12.98 26.08 -22.85
CA GLU A 178 14.26 26.29 -23.53
C GLU A 178 15.29 25.38 -22.87
N GLU A 179 15.88 24.50 -23.68
CA GLU A 179 17.07 23.72 -23.36
C GLU A 179 18.27 24.72 -23.22
N GLU A 180 18.91 24.71 -22.04
CA GLU A 180 20.31 25.04 -21.88
C GLU A 180 21.07 23.89 -21.19
#